data_774e986d27eb0b528153cf4d4d054374
#
_entry.id   774e986d27eb0b528153cf4d4d054374
#
_cell.length_a   1.000
_cell.length_b   1.000
_cell.length_c   1.000
_cell.angle_alpha   90.00
_cell.angle_beta   90.00
_cell.angle_gamma   90.00
#
_symmetry.space_group_name_H-M   'P 1'
#
loop_
_entity.id
_entity.type
_entity.pdbx_description
1 polymer ?
#
loop_
_entity_poly.entity_id
_entity_poly.type
_entity_poly.pdbx_seq_one_letter_code
_entity_poly.pdbx_strand_id
1 'polypeptide(L)'
;SGDYYFLARKMEKAGITMSTVAVGDGADTELLEILAEWGRGRYYFTNEAYSIPRIFTKETITALRSYLVEENFTPLRVAGSEVLHGISAVPDLHGYVASTVKDSAQLMLESHRGDPVLAGWQYGLGRSLAFTSDAGGRWAANWASWEGYNHFWGNLLSWVLPRSQDSS
;
A
#
# COMPACT_ATOMS: atom_id res chain seq x y z
N SER A 1 -2.08 24.21 28.83
CA SER A 1 -2.81 23.11 28.14
C SER A 1 -2.61 23.29 26.66
N GLY A 2 -1.69 22.50 26.11
CA GLY A 2 -1.48 22.50 24.66
C GLY A 2 -2.73 21.96 23.96
N ASP A 3 -2.99 22.45 22.76
CA ASP A 3 -4.15 22.03 21.98
C ASP A 3 -3.92 20.64 21.34
N TYR A 4 -3.62 19.65 22.22
CA TYR A 4 -3.34 18.28 21.82
C TYR A 4 -4.51 17.62 21.09
N TYR A 5 -5.75 17.96 21.50
CA TYR A 5 -6.95 17.48 20.85
C TYR A 5 -6.99 17.93 19.37
N PHE A 6 -6.77 19.22 19.13
CA PHE A 6 -6.77 19.78 17.78
C PHE A 6 -5.68 19.12 16.92
N LEU A 7 -4.47 18.92 17.47
CA LEU A 7 -3.38 18.26 16.76
C LEU A 7 -3.71 16.81 16.42
N ALA A 8 -4.23 16.03 17.38
CA ALA A 8 -4.63 14.64 17.15
C ALA A 8 -5.72 14.53 16.08
N ARG A 9 -6.71 15.42 16.11
CA ARG A 9 -7.76 15.46 15.08
C ARG A 9 -7.25 15.89 13.70
N LYS A 10 -6.26 16.77 13.64
CA LYS A 10 -5.62 17.14 12.37
C LYS A 10 -4.83 15.98 11.79
N MET A 11 -4.13 15.21 12.63
CA MET A 11 -3.43 14.00 12.22
C MET A 11 -4.41 12.93 11.71
N GLU A 12 -5.50 12.69 12.43
CA GLU A 12 -6.55 11.75 12.01
C GLU A 12 -7.13 12.13 10.64
N LYS A 13 -7.46 13.39 10.41
CA LYS A 13 -7.95 13.87 9.10
C LYS A 13 -6.94 13.72 7.97
N ALA A 14 -5.64 13.73 8.30
CA ALA A 14 -4.56 13.45 7.35
C ALA A 14 -4.26 11.95 7.18
N GLY A 15 -5.07 11.06 7.76
CA GLY A 15 -4.86 9.61 7.70
C GLY A 15 -3.69 9.12 8.56
N ILE A 16 -3.23 9.92 9.52
CA ILE A 16 -2.11 9.57 10.41
C ILE A 16 -2.69 9.08 11.74
N THR A 17 -2.41 7.83 12.10
CA THR A 17 -2.69 7.29 13.43
C THR A 17 -1.56 7.61 14.41
N MET A 18 -1.92 7.86 15.68
CA MET A 18 -0.95 8.17 16.72
C MET A 18 -1.07 7.16 17.86
N SER A 19 -0.06 6.30 18.00
CA SER A 19 0.07 5.43 19.17
C SER A 19 1.04 6.04 20.17
N THR A 20 0.80 5.81 21.46
CA THR A 20 1.62 6.35 22.54
C THR A 20 2.23 5.24 23.38
N VAL A 21 3.41 5.50 23.94
CA VAL A 21 4.13 4.56 24.81
C VAL A 21 4.51 5.30 26.09
N ALA A 22 3.94 4.91 27.20
CA ALA A 22 4.36 5.35 28.54
C ALA A 22 5.53 4.48 29.02
N VAL A 23 6.61 5.12 29.43
CA VAL A 23 7.81 4.44 29.92
C VAL A 23 8.09 4.86 31.35
N GLY A 24 8.05 3.92 32.27
CA GLY A 24 8.28 4.16 33.69
C GLY A 24 7.10 4.77 34.43
N ASP A 25 7.17 4.72 35.77
CA ASP A 25 6.08 5.13 36.65
C ASP A 25 5.88 6.65 36.72
N GLY A 26 6.82 7.44 36.16
CA GLY A 26 6.71 8.90 36.08
C GLY A 26 6.01 9.42 34.84
N ALA A 27 5.54 8.55 33.95
CA ALA A 27 4.83 8.94 32.74
C ALA A 27 3.40 9.43 33.06
N ASP A 28 2.97 10.48 32.36
CA ASP A 28 1.56 10.93 32.41
C ASP A 28 0.70 9.95 31.59
N THR A 29 0.35 8.83 32.23
CA THR A 29 -0.36 7.71 31.60
C THR A 29 -1.73 8.12 31.11
N GLU A 30 -2.44 8.98 31.88
CA GLU A 30 -3.78 9.45 31.54
C GLU A 30 -3.75 10.29 30.24
N LEU A 31 -2.82 11.23 30.15
CA LEU A 31 -2.65 12.05 28.94
C LEU A 31 -2.29 11.21 27.73
N LEU A 32 -1.35 10.25 27.90
CA LEU A 32 -0.88 9.42 26.81
C LEU A 32 -1.97 8.45 26.29
N GLU A 33 -2.81 7.93 27.18
CA GLU A 33 -3.95 7.10 26.81
C GLU A 33 -4.99 7.89 26.02
N ILE A 34 -5.35 9.09 26.50
CA ILE A 34 -6.27 10.00 25.80
C ILE A 34 -5.74 10.39 24.43
N LEU A 35 -4.44 10.68 24.30
CA LEU A 35 -3.83 11.02 23.02
C LEU A 35 -3.86 9.86 22.02
N ALA A 36 -3.62 8.64 22.49
CA ALA A 36 -3.73 7.43 21.63
C ALA A 36 -5.17 7.25 21.15
N GLU A 37 -6.16 7.43 22.01
CA GLU A 37 -7.59 7.35 21.65
C GLU A 37 -7.96 8.40 20.60
N TRP A 38 -7.61 9.66 20.83
CA TRP A 38 -7.89 10.75 19.88
C TRP A 38 -7.18 10.56 18.52
N GLY A 39 -5.98 9.96 18.55
CA GLY A 39 -5.20 9.66 17.36
C GLY A 39 -5.57 8.33 16.70
N ARG A 40 -6.62 7.63 17.16
CA ARG A 40 -7.05 6.29 16.71
C ARG A 40 -5.92 5.25 16.68
N GLY A 41 -4.92 5.46 17.56
CA GLY A 41 -3.83 4.53 17.76
C GLY A 41 -4.01 3.65 18.99
N ARG A 42 -2.92 3.21 19.54
CA ARG A 42 -2.87 2.33 20.72
C ARG A 42 -2.01 2.93 21.81
N TYR A 43 -2.40 2.70 23.03
CA TYR A 43 -1.63 3.01 24.21
C TYR A 43 -0.84 1.78 24.68
N TYR A 44 0.42 1.97 25.03
CA TYR A 44 1.29 0.97 25.61
C TYR A 44 1.93 1.50 26.90
N PHE A 45 2.07 0.62 27.88
CA PHE A 45 2.83 0.92 29.10
C PHE A 45 3.96 -0.08 29.26
N THR A 46 5.13 0.40 29.67
CA THR A 46 6.28 -0.47 30.03
C THR A 46 7.18 0.20 31.06
N ASN A 47 7.64 -0.57 32.04
CA ASN A 47 8.70 -0.17 32.94
C ASN A 47 10.10 -0.58 32.44
N GLU A 48 10.17 -1.26 31.30
CA GLU A 48 11.37 -1.90 30.80
C GLU A 48 11.73 -1.35 29.43
N ALA A 49 12.78 -0.53 29.37
CA ALA A 49 13.22 0.10 28.13
C ALA A 49 13.54 -0.91 27.01
N TYR A 50 13.97 -2.11 27.35
CA TYR A 50 14.28 -3.17 26.36
C TYR A 50 13.01 -3.73 25.66
N SER A 51 11.83 -3.50 26.19
CA SER A 51 10.58 -3.90 25.55
C SER A 51 10.11 -2.94 24.44
N ILE A 52 10.68 -1.72 24.40
CA ILE A 52 10.31 -0.68 23.43
C ILE A 52 10.46 -1.17 21.96
N PRO A 53 11.57 -1.80 21.53
CA PRO A 53 11.68 -2.31 20.16
C PRO A 53 10.58 -3.29 19.79
N ARG A 54 10.14 -4.12 20.74
CA ARG A 54 9.04 -5.08 20.54
C ARG A 54 7.70 -4.38 20.33
N ILE A 55 7.45 -3.29 21.07
CA ILE A 55 6.26 -2.46 20.90
C ILE A 55 6.25 -1.83 19.50
N PHE A 56 7.37 -1.22 19.07
CA PHE A 56 7.49 -0.64 17.73
C PHE A 56 7.32 -1.68 16.62
N THR A 57 7.90 -2.86 16.77
CA THR A 57 7.71 -3.95 15.81
C THR A 57 6.24 -4.36 15.71
N LYS A 58 5.55 -4.48 16.85
CA LYS A 58 4.13 -4.80 16.88
C LYS A 58 3.28 -3.72 16.21
N GLU A 59 3.56 -2.44 16.47
CA GLU A 59 2.87 -1.32 15.82
C GLU A 59 3.10 -1.30 14.32
N THR A 60 4.34 -1.48 13.89
CA THR A 60 4.68 -1.53 12.46
C THR A 60 3.94 -2.66 11.75
N ILE A 61 3.93 -3.87 12.31
CA ILE A 61 3.21 -5.01 11.73
C ILE A 61 1.71 -4.74 11.68
N THR A 62 1.15 -4.12 12.72
CA THR A 62 -0.28 -3.82 12.77
C THR A 62 -0.65 -2.71 11.77
N ALA A 63 0.17 -1.69 11.63
CA ALA A 63 -0.01 -0.65 10.62
C ALA A 63 0.06 -1.24 9.20
N LEU A 64 1.05 -2.10 8.93
CA LEU A 64 1.17 -2.79 7.64
C LEU A 64 -0.06 -3.66 7.32
N ARG A 65 -0.61 -4.38 8.31
CA ARG A 65 -1.82 -5.20 8.11
C ARG A 65 -3.05 -4.40 7.74
N SER A 66 -3.14 -3.13 8.12
CA SER A 66 -4.26 -2.27 7.74
C SER A 66 -4.29 -1.92 6.26
N TYR A 67 -3.16 -2.08 5.56
CA TYR A 67 -3.07 -1.88 4.11
C TYR A 67 -3.25 -3.18 3.32
N LEU A 68 -3.28 -4.34 3.97
CA LEU A 68 -3.54 -5.62 3.29
C LEU A 68 -5.05 -5.80 3.13
N VAL A 69 -5.50 -5.86 1.89
CA VAL A 69 -6.88 -6.19 1.53
C VAL A 69 -6.89 -7.61 1.00
N GLU A 70 -7.47 -8.53 1.76
CA GLU A 70 -7.60 -9.95 1.39
C GLU A 70 -9.05 -10.27 1.05
N GLU A 71 -9.44 -9.93 -0.15
CA GLU A 71 -10.78 -10.12 -0.72
C GLU A 71 -10.67 -10.58 -2.17
N ASN A 72 -11.65 -11.38 -2.61
CA ASN A 72 -11.74 -11.77 -4.02
C ASN A 72 -12.34 -10.64 -4.84
N PHE A 73 -11.67 -10.26 -5.91
CA PHE A 73 -12.17 -9.26 -6.83
C PHE A 73 -11.57 -9.44 -8.22
N THR A 74 -12.27 -8.98 -9.23
CA THR A 74 -11.73 -8.86 -10.59
C THR A 74 -11.15 -7.46 -10.75
N PRO A 75 -9.85 -7.29 -11.06
CA PRO A 75 -9.30 -5.98 -11.33
C PRO A 75 -9.99 -5.29 -12.50
N LEU A 76 -10.40 -4.04 -12.31
CA LEU A 76 -11.05 -3.22 -13.32
C LEU A 76 -9.99 -2.55 -14.20
N ARG A 77 -10.18 -2.67 -15.49
CA ARG A 77 -9.29 -2.02 -16.45
C ARG A 77 -9.62 -0.54 -16.59
N VAL A 78 -8.59 0.30 -16.42
CA VAL A 78 -8.70 1.73 -16.70
C VAL A 78 -8.37 1.98 -18.17
N ALA A 79 -9.18 2.76 -18.86
CA ALA A 79 -9.06 2.99 -20.30
C ALA A 79 -7.72 3.64 -20.69
N GLY A 80 -7.22 3.31 -21.88
CA GLY A 80 -6.04 3.97 -22.47
C GLY A 80 -4.67 3.40 -22.10
N SER A 81 -4.60 2.23 -21.47
CA SER A 81 -3.32 1.62 -21.11
C SER A 81 -2.70 0.82 -22.27
N GLU A 82 -1.56 1.29 -22.79
CA GLU A 82 -0.76 0.55 -23.78
C GLU A 82 -0.27 -0.81 -23.25
N VAL A 83 -0.02 -0.88 -21.94
CA VAL A 83 0.47 -2.09 -21.25
C VAL A 83 -0.53 -3.25 -21.32
N LEU A 84 -1.82 -2.93 -21.40
CA LEU A 84 -2.88 -3.93 -21.48
C LEU A 84 -3.33 -4.20 -22.93
N HIS A 85 -2.51 -3.84 -23.91
CA HIS A 85 -2.81 -4.12 -25.32
C HIS A 85 -2.85 -5.65 -25.57
N GLY A 86 -3.91 -6.10 -26.25
CA GLY A 86 -4.13 -7.52 -26.53
C GLY A 86 -4.63 -8.34 -25.34
N ILE A 87 -4.89 -7.70 -24.17
CA ILE A 87 -5.44 -8.35 -22.98
C ILE A 87 -6.86 -7.87 -22.81
N SER A 88 -7.83 -8.73 -23.03
CA SER A 88 -9.27 -8.41 -22.93
C SER A 88 -9.78 -8.42 -21.49
N ALA A 89 -9.30 -9.36 -20.68
CA ALA A 89 -9.65 -9.55 -19.30
C ALA A 89 -8.48 -10.13 -18.52
N VAL A 90 -8.41 -9.85 -17.23
CA VAL A 90 -7.46 -10.44 -16.29
C VAL A 90 -8.21 -11.29 -15.28
N PRO A 91 -7.59 -12.36 -14.74
CA PRO A 91 -8.20 -13.19 -13.72
C PRO A 91 -8.43 -12.45 -12.40
N ASP A 92 -9.26 -13.01 -11.55
CA ASP A 92 -9.48 -12.53 -10.19
C ASP A 92 -8.19 -12.56 -9.37
N LEU A 93 -8.11 -11.61 -8.44
CA LEU A 93 -7.13 -11.55 -7.38
C LEU A 93 -7.80 -11.81 -6.03
N HIS A 94 -7.05 -12.38 -5.10
CA HIS A 94 -7.50 -12.69 -3.74
C HIS A 94 -6.96 -11.71 -2.70
N GLY A 95 -6.25 -10.69 -3.14
CA GLY A 95 -5.71 -9.64 -2.28
C GLY A 95 -4.73 -8.71 -2.98
N TYR A 96 -4.47 -7.60 -2.32
CA TYR A 96 -3.53 -6.58 -2.75
C TYR A 96 -3.11 -5.70 -1.56
N VAL A 97 -2.08 -4.89 -1.76
CA VAL A 97 -1.66 -3.86 -0.81
C VAL A 97 -2.30 -2.53 -1.19
N ALA A 98 -3.23 -2.04 -0.37
CA ALA A 98 -3.85 -0.74 -0.57
C ALA A 98 -2.78 0.36 -0.55
N SER A 99 -2.81 1.21 -1.54
CA SER A 99 -1.86 2.30 -1.72
C SER A 99 -2.51 3.47 -2.44
N THR A 100 -1.81 4.59 -2.52
CA THR A 100 -2.29 5.78 -3.24
C THR A 100 -1.48 5.97 -4.51
N VAL A 101 -2.17 6.21 -5.60
CA VAL A 101 -1.55 6.56 -6.88
C VAL A 101 -0.83 7.91 -6.75
N LYS A 102 0.38 8.02 -7.31
CA LYS A 102 1.06 9.31 -7.44
C LYS A 102 0.39 10.15 -8.53
N ASP A 103 0.36 11.48 -8.37
CA ASP A 103 -0.24 12.39 -9.34
C ASP A 103 0.34 12.24 -10.77
N SER A 104 1.62 11.85 -10.86
CA SER A 104 2.31 11.61 -12.13
C SER A 104 2.16 10.19 -12.68
N ALA A 105 1.48 9.29 -11.98
CA ALA A 105 1.34 7.91 -12.40
C ALA A 105 0.06 7.70 -13.20
N GLN A 106 0.16 6.84 -14.20
CA GLN A 106 -0.98 6.33 -14.96
C GLN A 106 -1.52 5.09 -14.25
N LEU A 107 -2.78 5.14 -13.83
CA LEU A 107 -3.51 3.99 -13.32
C LEU A 107 -3.93 3.10 -14.49
N MET A 108 -3.66 1.81 -14.40
CA MET A 108 -3.93 0.82 -15.48
C MET A 108 -4.94 -0.22 -15.07
N LEU A 109 -4.81 -0.73 -13.83
CA LEU A 109 -5.79 -1.61 -13.18
C LEU A 109 -6.12 -1.06 -11.80
N GLU A 110 -7.40 -1.10 -11.46
CA GLU A 110 -7.89 -0.72 -10.13
C GLU A 110 -8.67 -1.85 -9.47
N SER A 111 -8.74 -1.83 -8.15
CA SER A 111 -9.56 -2.75 -7.38
C SER A 111 -11.02 -2.33 -7.35
N HIS A 112 -11.89 -3.20 -6.85
CA HIS A 112 -13.30 -2.89 -6.58
C HIS A 112 -13.51 -1.76 -5.57
N ARG A 113 -12.46 -1.35 -4.85
CA ARG A 113 -12.46 -0.22 -3.91
C ARG A 113 -11.88 1.07 -4.50
N GLY A 114 -11.42 1.04 -5.76
CA GLY A 114 -10.75 2.16 -6.42
C GLY A 114 -9.27 2.30 -6.06
N ASP A 115 -8.67 1.30 -5.35
CA ASP A 115 -7.25 1.32 -5.08
C ASP A 115 -6.44 0.86 -6.29
N PRO A 116 -5.22 1.37 -6.50
CA PRO A 116 -4.38 0.97 -7.61
C PRO A 116 -3.91 -0.48 -7.46
N VAL A 117 -4.15 -1.29 -8.49
CA VAL A 117 -3.61 -2.65 -8.62
C VAL A 117 -2.40 -2.68 -9.55
N LEU A 118 -2.46 -1.92 -10.65
CA LEU A 118 -1.33 -1.72 -11.55
C LEU A 118 -1.25 -0.24 -11.91
N ALA A 119 -0.12 0.38 -11.65
CA ALA A 119 0.16 1.75 -12.02
C ALA A 119 1.59 1.90 -12.53
N GLY A 120 1.79 2.83 -13.46
CA GLY A 120 3.10 3.10 -14.06
C GLY A 120 3.38 4.59 -14.13
N TRP A 121 4.65 4.96 -14.02
CA TRP A 121 5.07 6.36 -14.14
C TRP A 121 6.46 6.47 -14.74
N GLN A 122 6.76 7.64 -15.26
CA GLN A 122 8.08 7.98 -15.74
C GLN A 122 8.87 8.71 -14.64
N TYR A 123 10.12 8.31 -14.45
CA TYR A 123 11.07 8.99 -13.58
C TYR A 123 12.37 9.26 -14.33
N GLY A 124 12.62 10.51 -14.62
CA GLY A 124 13.72 10.88 -15.52
C GLY A 124 13.53 10.27 -16.91
N LEU A 125 14.53 9.54 -17.38
CA LEU A 125 14.49 8.80 -18.66
C LEU A 125 13.95 7.37 -18.49
N GLY A 126 13.77 6.89 -17.25
CA GLY A 126 13.30 5.56 -16.95
C GLY A 126 11.80 5.52 -16.72
N ARG A 127 11.23 4.29 -16.78
CA ARG A 127 9.85 4.01 -16.44
C ARG A 127 9.81 3.00 -15.30
N SER A 128 8.80 3.14 -14.47
CA SER A 128 8.57 2.24 -13.33
C SER A 128 7.12 1.75 -13.33
N LEU A 129 6.92 0.51 -12.93
CA LEU A 129 5.61 -0.09 -12.70
C LEU A 129 5.51 -0.58 -11.27
N ALA A 130 4.32 -0.45 -10.70
CA ALA A 130 3.96 -1.07 -9.44
C ALA A 130 2.73 -1.94 -9.64
N PHE A 131 2.85 -3.22 -9.29
CA PHE A 131 1.76 -4.17 -9.19
C PHE A 131 1.57 -4.50 -7.71
N THR A 132 0.44 -4.15 -7.14
CA THR A 132 0.23 -4.16 -5.68
C THR A 132 -0.25 -5.51 -5.14
N SER A 133 -0.41 -6.51 -6.01
CA SER A 133 -0.66 -7.91 -5.65
C SER A 133 0.63 -8.74 -5.78
N ASP A 134 0.53 -10.06 -5.75
CA ASP A 134 1.66 -10.95 -6.01
C ASP A 134 1.67 -11.48 -7.47
N ALA A 135 2.78 -12.07 -7.90
CA ALA A 135 2.97 -12.49 -9.29
C ALA A 135 2.60 -13.97 -9.56
N GLY A 136 1.77 -14.58 -8.75
CA GLY A 136 1.37 -15.99 -8.91
C GLY A 136 1.47 -16.80 -7.63
N GLY A 137 1.61 -16.10 -6.50
CA GLY A 137 1.58 -16.69 -5.17
C GLY A 137 0.15 -16.84 -4.63
N ARG A 138 -0.05 -16.44 -3.38
CA ARG A 138 -1.31 -16.62 -2.67
C ARG A 138 -2.48 -15.84 -3.28
N TRP A 139 -2.24 -14.57 -3.65
CA TRP A 139 -3.30 -13.68 -4.13
C TRP A 139 -3.56 -13.77 -5.63
N ALA A 140 -2.55 -14.13 -6.40
CA ALA A 140 -2.63 -14.28 -7.84
C ALA A 140 -2.48 -15.75 -8.29
N ALA A 141 -2.94 -16.70 -7.47
CA ALA A 141 -2.85 -18.14 -7.78
C ALA A 141 -3.44 -18.49 -9.16
N ASN A 142 -4.57 -17.86 -9.53
CA ASN A 142 -5.23 -18.08 -10.81
C ASN A 142 -4.45 -17.51 -12.01
N TRP A 143 -3.55 -16.56 -11.76
CA TRP A 143 -2.78 -15.90 -12.82
C TRP A 143 -1.72 -16.81 -13.42
N ALA A 144 -1.09 -17.65 -12.60
CA ALA A 144 -0.03 -18.56 -13.06
C ALA A 144 -0.52 -19.57 -14.12
N SER A 145 -1.80 -19.94 -14.09
CA SER A 145 -2.43 -20.85 -15.05
C SER A 145 -3.19 -20.14 -16.19
N TRP A 146 -3.23 -18.82 -16.17
CA TRP A 146 -3.93 -18.03 -17.17
C TRP A 146 -3.12 -17.94 -18.47
N GLU A 147 -3.74 -18.21 -19.61
CA GLU A 147 -3.09 -18.16 -20.94
C GLU A 147 -2.45 -16.79 -21.25
N GLY A 148 -3.03 -15.69 -20.72
CA GLY A 148 -2.53 -14.33 -20.87
C GLY A 148 -1.34 -13.97 -19.98
N TYR A 149 -0.90 -14.84 -19.07
CA TYR A 149 0.15 -14.54 -18.08
C TYR A 149 1.45 -14.04 -18.71
N ASN A 150 1.98 -14.79 -19.64
CA ASN A 150 3.24 -14.42 -20.33
C ASN A 150 3.08 -13.13 -21.15
N HIS A 151 1.92 -12.95 -21.78
CA HIS A 151 1.64 -11.74 -22.55
C HIS A 151 1.54 -10.52 -21.62
N PHE A 152 0.84 -10.64 -20.49
CA PHE A 152 0.75 -9.59 -19.50
C PHE A 152 2.13 -9.15 -19.00
N TRP A 153 2.92 -10.07 -18.49
CA TRP A 153 4.26 -9.74 -17.96
C TRP A 153 5.22 -9.29 -19.07
N GLY A 154 5.12 -9.83 -20.27
CA GLY A 154 5.87 -9.38 -21.43
C GLY A 154 5.57 -7.93 -21.81
N ASN A 155 4.31 -7.53 -21.80
CA ASN A 155 3.91 -6.14 -22.02
C ASN A 155 4.45 -5.19 -20.93
N LEU A 156 4.38 -5.61 -19.66
CA LEU A 156 4.93 -4.82 -18.53
C LEU A 156 6.43 -4.60 -18.70
N LEU A 157 7.18 -5.67 -18.98
CA LEU A 157 8.62 -5.59 -19.18
C LEU A 157 8.98 -4.72 -20.39
N SER A 158 8.28 -4.90 -21.52
CA SER A 158 8.51 -4.09 -22.72
C SER A 158 8.21 -2.61 -22.50
N TRP A 159 7.25 -2.30 -21.62
CA TRP A 159 6.94 -0.92 -21.31
C TRP A 159 8.00 -0.26 -20.42
N VAL A 160 8.59 -1.00 -19.49
CA VAL A 160 9.63 -0.50 -18.56
C VAL A 160 10.99 -0.39 -19.24
N LEU A 161 11.31 -1.34 -20.13
CA LEU A 161 12.61 -1.35 -20.82
C LEU A 161 12.74 -0.16 -21.78
N PRO A 162 13.95 0.45 -21.89
CA PRO A 162 14.20 1.46 -22.88
C PRO A 162 13.91 0.91 -24.29
N ARG A 163 13.20 1.65 -25.11
CA ARG A 163 13.12 1.31 -26.54
C ARG A 163 14.53 1.47 -27.09
N SER A 164 15.14 0.39 -27.57
CA SER A 164 16.34 0.48 -28.38
C SER A 164 16.01 1.41 -29.55
N GLN A 165 16.68 2.56 -29.61
CA GLN A 165 16.68 3.34 -30.83
C GLN A 165 17.44 2.48 -31.84
N ASP A 166 16.72 1.91 -32.80
CA ASP A 166 17.34 1.37 -33.98
C ASP A 166 18.15 2.50 -34.62
N SER A 167 19.47 2.40 -34.48
CA SER A 167 20.41 3.27 -35.16
C SER A 167 20.30 2.93 -36.65
N SER A 168 19.57 3.77 -37.37
CA SER A 168 19.60 3.80 -38.85
C SER A 168 20.78 4.64 -39.29
#